data_5e0a78ae041a3d56e18282b38a986572
#
_entry.id   5e0a78ae041a3d56e18282b38a986572
#
_cell.length_a   1.000
_cell.length_b   1.000
_cell.length_c   1.000
_cell.angle_alpha   90.00
_cell.angle_beta   90.00
_cell.angle_gamma   90.00
#
_symmetry.space_group_name_H-M   'P 1'
#
loop_
_entity.id
_entity.type
_entity.pdbx_description
1 polymer ?
#
loop_
_entity_poly.entity_id
_entity_poly.type
_entity_poly.pdbx_seq_one_letter_code
_entity_poly.pdbx_strand_id
1 'polypeptide(L)'
;EARDLAMLEAAGVDAVFAPNVGEMYGETHRTVVEVQGLGKILEGAFRPDFFAGVATVCAKLLIQVGPDVAVFGDKDYQQLCVIRAMARDLNLPVEILGGETIRESDGLAMSSRNSYLTNYIGLVQLYGSIWQNLYKSYSILNQLQSADNIV
;
A
#
# COMPACT_ATOMS: atom_id res chain seq x y z
N GLU A 1 15.01 7.59 9.81
CA GLU A 1 15.94 6.56 9.31
C GLU A 1 16.68 5.87 10.47
N ALA A 2 17.55 6.56 11.27
CA ALA A 2 18.29 5.90 12.38
C ALA A 2 17.38 5.20 13.39
N ARG A 3 16.23 5.81 13.75
CA ARG A 3 15.23 5.20 14.62
C ARG A 3 14.61 3.94 13.99
N ASP A 4 14.32 3.99 12.71
CA ASP A 4 13.68 2.88 11.99
C ASP A 4 14.65 1.70 11.89
N LEU A 5 15.93 1.97 11.59
CA LEU A 5 16.98 0.94 11.58
C LEU A 5 17.13 0.26 12.94
N ALA A 6 17.15 1.03 14.04
CA ALA A 6 17.23 0.47 15.39
C ALA A 6 16.00 -0.41 15.75
N MET A 7 14.80 -0.04 15.28
CA MET A 7 13.59 -0.82 15.46
C MET A 7 13.63 -2.13 14.65
N LEU A 8 14.12 -2.09 13.41
CA LEU A 8 14.28 -3.26 12.56
C LEU A 8 15.31 -4.24 13.13
N GLU A 9 16.45 -3.73 13.62
CA GLU A 9 17.47 -4.54 14.30
C GLU A 9 16.90 -5.22 15.55
N ALA A 10 16.18 -4.46 16.39
CA ALA A 10 15.52 -5.01 17.59
C ALA A 10 14.44 -6.06 17.27
N ALA A 11 13.82 -5.97 16.08
CA ALA A 11 12.87 -6.95 15.58
C ALA A 11 13.53 -8.18 14.95
N GLY A 12 14.85 -8.24 14.85
CA GLY A 12 15.60 -9.36 14.29
C GLY A 12 15.56 -9.42 12.76
N VAL A 13 15.47 -8.27 12.10
CA VAL A 13 15.53 -8.19 10.63
C VAL A 13 16.97 -8.42 10.17
N ASP A 14 17.17 -9.37 9.26
CA ASP A 14 18.49 -9.79 8.77
C ASP A 14 19.15 -8.77 7.82
N ALA A 15 18.36 -8.06 7.01
CA ALA A 15 18.86 -7.10 6.04
C ALA A 15 17.89 -5.94 5.81
N VAL A 16 18.41 -4.76 5.52
CA VAL A 16 17.63 -3.57 5.15
C VAL A 16 18.09 -3.06 3.79
N PHE A 17 17.18 -3.06 2.81
CA PHE A 17 17.39 -2.47 1.51
C PHE A 17 16.80 -1.06 1.48
N ALA A 18 17.64 -0.05 1.58
CA ALA A 18 17.24 1.36 1.70
C ALA A 18 17.95 2.23 0.65
N PRO A 19 17.65 2.07 -0.65
CA PRO A 19 18.25 2.85 -1.71
C PRO A 19 17.80 4.33 -1.63
N ASN A 20 18.70 5.25 -1.96
CA ASN A 20 18.32 6.66 -2.09
C ASN A 20 17.57 6.92 -3.40
N VAL A 21 16.97 8.11 -3.51
CA VAL A 21 16.15 8.49 -4.69
C VAL A 21 16.93 8.43 -5.99
N GLY A 22 18.22 8.83 -5.99
CA GLY A 22 19.09 8.79 -7.17
C GLY A 22 19.42 7.37 -7.62
N GLU A 23 19.53 6.43 -6.68
CA GLU A 23 19.70 5.01 -6.98
C GLU A 23 18.41 4.39 -7.54
N MET A 24 17.26 4.78 -6.99
CA MET A 24 15.96 4.32 -7.49
C MET A 24 15.59 4.93 -8.84
N TYR A 25 15.83 6.22 -9.03
CA TYR A 25 15.44 6.98 -10.22
C TYR A 25 16.63 7.75 -10.76
N GLY A 26 17.44 7.10 -11.59
CA GLY A 26 18.54 7.77 -12.29
C GLY A 26 18.04 8.90 -13.21
N GLU A 27 18.92 9.80 -13.62
CA GLU A 27 18.60 10.97 -14.47
C GLU A 27 17.87 10.62 -15.78
N THR A 28 18.07 9.41 -16.29
CA THR A 28 17.47 8.90 -17.53
C THR A 28 16.19 8.10 -17.30
N HIS A 29 15.65 8.05 -16.08
CA HIS A 29 14.42 7.31 -15.78
C HIS A 29 13.25 7.80 -16.65
N ARG A 30 12.57 6.88 -17.36
CA ARG A 30 11.48 7.17 -18.30
C ARG A 30 10.29 6.22 -18.15
N THR A 31 10.42 5.17 -17.37
CA THR A 31 9.40 4.12 -17.26
C THR A 31 8.48 4.40 -16.08
N VAL A 32 7.18 4.34 -16.34
CA VAL A 32 6.13 4.43 -15.31
C VAL A 32 5.25 3.19 -15.41
N VAL A 33 4.92 2.60 -14.28
CA VAL A 33 3.96 1.50 -14.17
C VAL A 33 2.64 2.07 -13.70
N GLU A 34 1.58 1.88 -14.45
CA GLU A 34 0.23 2.34 -14.12
C GLU A 34 -0.76 1.17 -14.15
N VAL A 35 -1.49 0.97 -13.05
CA VAL A 35 -2.58 -0.01 -12.96
C VAL A 35 -3.88 0.69 -13.31
N GLN A 36 -4.46 0.33 -14.46
CA GLN A 36 -5.67 0.94 -14.97
C GLN A 36 -6.88 0.65 -14.06
N GLY A 37 -7.84 1.57 -14.00
CA GLY A 37 -9.04 1.44 -13.18
C GLY A 37 -8.76 1.66 -11.70
N LEU A 38 -8.13 0.72 -11.01
CA LEU A 38 -7.86 0.76 -9.57
C LEU A 38 -7.10 2.02 -9.12
N GLY A 39 -6.17 2.50 -9.93
CA GLY A 39 -5.38 3.70 -9.64
C GLY A 39 -6.12 5.02 -9.85
N LYS A 40 -7.34 5.01 -10.44
CA LYS A 40 -8.07 6.24 -10.82
C LYS A 40 -9.34 6.50 -10.00
N ILE A 41 -9.70 5.60 -9.10
CA ILE A 41 -10.89 5.71 -8.24
C ILE A 41 -10.48 6.03 -6.79
N LEU A 42 -11.46 6.37 -5.95
CA LEU A 42 -11.26 6.67 -4.53
C LEU A 42 -10.13 7.68 -4.30
N GLU A 43 -9.07 7.30 -3.59
CA GLU A 43 -7.92 8.19 -3.34
C GLU A 43 -7.25 8.63 -4.65
N GLY A 44 -7.19 7.75 -5.65
CA GLY A 44 -6.62 8.07 -6.96
C GLY A 44 -7.38 9.14 -7.74
N ALA A 45 -8.68 9.32 -7.51
CA ALA A 45 -9.47 10.39 -8.10
C ALA A 45 -9.04 11.79 -7.59
N PHE A 46 -8.54 11.85 -6.35
CA PHE A 46 -8.05 13.10 -5.72
C PHE A 46 -6.55 13.30 -5.88
N ARG A 47 -5.81 12.23 -6.20
CA ARG A 47 -4.34 12.21 -6.35
C ARG A 47 -3.95 11.45 -7.63
N PRO A 48 -4.12 12.06 -8.82
CA PRO A 48 -4.08 11.36 -10.11
C PRO A 48 -2.83 10.50 -10.34
N ASP A 49 -1.65 10.96 -9.97
CA ASP A 49 -0.39 10.26 -10.25
C ASP A 49 0.13 9.43 -9.06
N PHE A 50 -0.59 9.43 -7.94
CA PHE A 50 -0.13 8.81 -6.72
C PHE A 50 0.09 7.30 -6.88
N PHE A 51 -0.92 6.58 -7.40
CA PHE A 51 -0.82 5.13 -7.55
C PHE A 51 0.11 4.69 -8.68
N ALA A 52 0.32 5.51 -9.71
CA ALA A 52 1.36 5.26 -10.71
C ALA A 52 2.76 5.35 -10.06
N GLY A 53 2.98 6.33 -9.19
CA GLY A 53 4.20 6.42 -8.38
C GLY A 53 4.39 5.21 -7.46
N VAL A 54 3.35 4.79 -6.75
CA VAL A 54 3.36 3.60 -5.88
C VAL A 54 3.67 2.33 -6.67
N ALA A 55 2.97 2.09 -7.78
CA ALA A 55 3.19 0.91 -8.61
C ALA A 55 4.62 0.91 -9.18
N THR A 56 5.12 2.05 -9.63
CA THR A 56 6.48 2.16 -10.17
C THR A 56 7.54 1.85 -9.13
N VAL A 57 7.49 2.45 -7.94
CA VAL A 57 8.49 2.21 -6.89
C VAL A 57 8.41 0.79 -6.36
N CYS A 58 7.20 0.25 -6.14
CA CYS A 58 7.03 -1.12 -5.66
C CYS A 58 7.50 -2.15 -6.70
N ALA A 59 7.22 -1.95 -7.99
CA ALA A 59 7.75 -2.82 -9.04
C ALA A 59 9.27 -2.83 -9.02
N LYS A 60 9.93 -1.65 -8.92
CA LYS A 60 11.39 -1.55 -8.85
C LYS A 60 11.95 -2.26 -7.62
N LEU A 61 11.34 -2.09 -6.45
CA LEU A 61 11.77 -2.74 -5.22
C LEU A 61 11.62 -4.27 -5.32
N LEU A 62 10.49 -4.76 -5.78
CA LEU A 62 10.23 -6.20 -5.92
C LEU A 62 11.17 -6.85 -6.94
N ILE A 63 11.48 -6.18 -8.05
CA ILE A 63 12.43 -6.68 -9.05
C ILE A 63 13.86 -6.68 -8.51
N GLN A 64 14.27 -5.67 -7.76
CA GLN A 64 15.64 -5.54 -7.25
C GLN A 64 15.91 -6.49 -6.08
N VAL A 65 14.94 -6.67 -5.19
CA VAL A 65 15.07 -7.58 -4.03
C VAL A 65 14.78 -9.02 -4.41
N GLY A 66 13.84 -9.26 -5.32
CA GLY A 66 13.41 -10.59 -5.75
C GLY A 66 12.84 -11.46 -4.62
N PRO A 67 11.92 -10.95 -3.78
CA PRO A 67 11.41 -11.72 -2.65
C PRO A 67 10.43 -12.79 -3.13
N ASP A 68 10.35 -13.93 -2.39
CA ASP A 68 9.29 -14.92 -2.58
C ASP A 68 7.95 -14.40 -2.05
N VAL A 69 7.99 -13.64 -0.95
CA VAL A 69 6.81 -13.06 -0.28
C VAL A 69 7.07 -11.59 0.04
N ALA A 70 6.08 -10.73 -0.21
CA ALA A 70 6.09 -9.33 0.21
C ALA A 70 4.80 -9.00 0.98
N VAL A 71 4.94 -8.34 2.14
CA VAL A 71 3.83 -8.00 3.02
C VAL A 71 3.55 -6.50 2.94
N PHE A 72 2.28 -6.14 2.70
CA PHE A 72 1.79 -4.75 2.70
C PHE A 72 0.63 -4.62 3.68
N GLY A 73 0.54 -3.49 4.39
CA GLY A 73 -0.51 -3.30 5.38
C GLY A 73 -1.90 -3.18 4.77
N ASP A 74 -2.88 -3.90 5.33
CA ASP A 74 -4.30 -3.79 4.95
C ASP A 74 -4.90 -2.40 5.21
N LYS A 75 -4.23 -1.59 6.03
CA LYS A 75 -4.64 -0.21 6.30
C LYS A 75 -4.76 0.60 5.01
N ASP A 76 -3.80 0.47 4.11
CA ASP A 76 -3.77 1.15 2.82
C ASP A 76 -4.28 0.18 1.72
N TYR A 77 -5.53 -0.34 1.89
CA TYR A 77 -6.08 -1.45 1.13
C TYR A 77 -6.11 -1.21 -0.39
N GLN A 78 -6.44 0.00 -0.83
CA GLN A 78 -6.41 0.33 -2.26
C GLN A 78 -4.98 0.19 -2.82
N GLN A 79 -3.97 0.61 -2.07
CA GLN A 79 -2.57 0.41 -2.43
C GLN A 79 -2.24 -1.08 -2.54
N LEU A 80 -2.67 -1.90 -1.58
CA LEU A 80 -2.48 -3.35 -1.62
C LEU A 80 -3.11 -3.96 -2.88
N CYS A 81 -4.33 -3.56 -3.25
CA CYS A 81 -4.99 -4.01 -4.48
C CYS A 81 -4.22 -3.62 -5.74
N VAL A 82 -3.73 -2.38 -5.80
CA VAL A 82 -2.88 -1.91 -6.93
C VAL A 82 -1.61 -2.74 -7.04
N ILE A 83 -0.93 -3.01 -5.93
CA ILE A 83 0.31 -3.78 -5.92
C ILE A 83 0.06 -5.24 -6.32
N ARG A 84 -1.02 -5.85 -5.84
CA ARG A 84 -1.42 -7.22 -6.26
C ARG A 84 -1.70 -7.30 -7.76
N ALA A 85 -2.46 -6.36 -8.28
CA ALA A 85 -2.75 -6.30 -9.72
C ALA A 85 -1.46 -6.12 -10.53
N MET A 86 -0.61 -5.18 -10.14
CA MET A 86 0.68 -4.94 -10.78
C MET A 86 1.56 -6.19 -10.78
N ALA A 87 1.74 -6.85 -9.64
CA ALA A 87 2.59 -8.04 -9.53
C ALA A 87 2.08 -9.18 -10.42
N ARG A 88 0.76 -9.43 -10.42
CA ARG A 88 0.12 -10.42 -11.28
C ARG A 88 0.30 -10.08 -12.76
N ASP A 89 -0.02 -8.86 -13.16
CA ASP A 89 -0.05 -8.45 -14.57
C ASP A 89 1.37 -8.37 -15.18
N LEU A 90 2.38 -8.10 -14.33
CA LEU A 90 3.79 -8.12 -14.72
C LEU A 90 4.45 -9.51 -14.54
N ASN A 91 3.69 -10.53 -14.11
CA ASN A 91 4.19 -11.88 -13.83
C ASN A 91 5.40 -11.89 -12.87
N LEU A 92 5.39 -11.02 -11.86
CA LEU A 92 6.44 -11.03 -10.85
C LEU A 92 6.29 -12.30 -9.99
N PRO A 93 7.39 -13.06 -9.77
CA PRO A 93 7.35 -14.30 -9.00
C PRO A 93 7.34 -14.01 -7.48
N VAL A 94 6.35 -13.28 -6.99
CA VAL A 94 6.22 -12.86 -5.60
C VAL A 94 4.79 -13.04 -5.13
N GLU A 95 4.60 -13.59 -3.95
CA GLU A 95 3.29 -13.61 -3.27
C GLU A 95 3.07 -12.31 -2.49
N ILE A 96 1.98 -11.58 -2.77
CA ILE A 96 1.64 -10.33 -2.08
C ILE A 96 0.61 -10.60 -0.99
N LEU A 97 1.06 -10.52 0.27
CA LEU A 97 0.22 -10.71 1.45
C LEU A 97 -0.25 -9.38 2.04
N GLY A 98 -1.43 -9.40 2.66
CA GLY A 98 -1.93 -8.31 3.50
C GLY A 98 -1.53 -8.51 4.95
N GLY A 99 -0.99 -7.48 5.59
CA GLY A 99 -0.73 -7.45 7.03
C GLY A 99 -1.89 -6.78 7.77
N GLU A 100 -2.38 -7.41 8.84
CA GLU A 100 -3.49 -6.90 9.62
C GLU A 100 -3.25 -5.48 10.15
N THR A 101 -4.29 -4.65 10.10
CA THR A 101 -4.23 -3.28 10.64
C THR A 101 -4.23 -3.29 12.17
N ILE A 102 -3.12 -2.91 12.77
CA ILE A 102 -3.02 -2.67 14.21
C ILE A 102 -3.73 -1.37 14.56
N ARG A 103 -4.48 -1.39 15.68
CA ARG A 103 -5.32 -0.28 16.10
C ARG A 103 -4.97 0.17 17.51
N GLU A 104 -5.19 1.47 17.77
CA GLU A 104 -5.20 2.05 19.10
C GLU A 104 -6.39 1.49 19.92
N SER A 105 -6.38 1.72 21.24
CA SER A 105 -7.44 1.25 22.13
C SER A 105 -8.85 1.80 21.82
N ASP A 106 -8.92 2.93 21.13
CA ASP A 106 -10.16 3.56 20.67
C ASP A 106 -10.62 3.06 19.28
N GLY A 107 -9.88 2.11 18.68
CA GLY A 107 -10.17 1.55 17.36
C GLY A 107 -9.57 2.31 16.17
N LEU A 108 -8.88 3.43 16.40
CA LEU A 108 -8.17 4.15 15.35
C LEU A 108 -7.00 3.33 14.82
N ALA A 109 -6.87 3.20 13.52
CA ALA A 109 -5.71 2.53 12.92
C ALA A 109 -4.41 3.26 13.27
N MET A 110 -3.40 2.54 13.74
CA MET A 110 -2.09 3.11 14.06
C MET A 110 -1.46 3.78 12.84
N SER A 111 -1.02 5.02 13.02
CA SER A 111 -0.37 5.79 11.97
C SER A 111 0.51 6.88 12.57
N SER A 112 1.67 7.15 11.94
CA SER A 112 2.49 8.31 12.29
C SER A 112 1.73 9.64 12.12
N ARG A 113 0.71 9.67 11.25
CA ARG A 113 -0.16 10.84 11.04
C ARG A 113 -1.11 11.09 12.20
N ASN A 114 -1.33 10.13 13.10
CA ASN A 114 -2.19 10.33 14.27
C ASN A 114 -1.63 11.42 15.20
N SER A 115 -0.33 11.69 15.18
CA SER A 115 0.29 12.78 15.92
C SER A 115 -0.22 14.18 15.52
N TYR A 116 -0.81 14.32 14.35
CA TYR A 116 -1.43 15.59 13.90
C TYR A 116 -2.90 15.74 14.34
N LEU A 117 -3.49 14.67 14.90
CA LEU A 117 -4.86 14.69 15.39
C LEU A 117 -4.88 15.30 16.79
N THR A 118 -5.14 16.61 16.90
CA THR A 118 -5.44 17.25 18.18
C THR A 118 -6.90 16.99 18.52
N ASN A 119 -7.20 16.45 19.69
CA ASN A 119 -8.48 16.36 20.45
C ASN A 119 -9.85 16.34 19.68
N TYR A 120 -9.88 16.13 18.37
CA TYR A 120 -11.09 15.97 17.56
C TYR A 120 -11.49 14.49 17.38
N ILE A 121 -11.31 13.69 18.42
CA ILE A 121 -11.53 12.23 18.42
C ILE A 121 -12.94 11.85 17.91
N GLY A 122 -13.97 12.63 18.22
CA GLY A 122 -15.34 12.35 17.80
C GLY A 122 -15.58 12.46 16.28
N LEU A 123 -14.94 13.39 15.60
CA LEU A 123 -15.06 13.55 14.14
C LEU A 123 -14.26 12.49 13.40
N VAL A 124 -13.08 12.13 13.90
CA VAL A 124 -12.23 11.09 13.29
C VAL A 124 -12.87 9.71 13.37
N GLN A 125 -13.55 9.36 14.47
CA GLN A 125 -14.31 8.12 14.60
C GLN A 125 -15.46 8.04 13.59
N LEU A 126 -16.16 9.16 13.35
CA LEU A 126 -17.24 9.21 12.37
C LEU A 126 -16.72 9.03 10.94
N TYR A 127 -15.64 9.72 10.57
CA TYR A 127 -15.01 9.57 9.26
C TYR A 127 -14.34 8.20 9.10
N GLY A 128 -13.71 7.67 10.14
CA GLY A 128 -13.11 6.33 10.14
C GLY A 128 -14.14 5.23 9.89
N SER A 129 -15.32 5.31 10.51
CA SER A 129 -16.40 4.34 10.29
C SER A 129 -17.00 4.44 8.89
N ILE A 130 -17.12 5.64 8.32
CA ILE A 130 -17.57 5.84 6.92
C ILE A 130 -16.55 5.23 5.95
N TRP A 131 -15.28 5.46 6.14
CA TRP A 131 -14.22 4.85 5.34
C TRP A 131 -14.20 3.33 5.45
N GLN A 132 -14.36 2.76 6.64
CA GLN A 132 -14.44 1.31 6.82
C GLN A 132 -15.64 0.68 6.10
N ASN A 133 -16.78 1.35 6.08
CA ASN A 133 -17.96 0.88 5.35
C ASN A 133 -17.76 0.97 3.83
N LEU A 134 -17.12 2.02 3.33
CA LEU A 134 -16.73 2.14 1.93
C LEU A 134 -15.72 1.05 1.53
N TYR A 135 -14.75 0.76 2.38
CA TYR A 135 -13.77 -0.30 2.17
C TYR A 135 -14.40 -1.71 2.12
N LYS A 136 -15.34 -2.01 3.03
CA LYS A 136 -16.10 -3.27 2.98
C LYS A 136 -16.91 -3.41 1.69
N SER A 137 -17.57 -2.33 1.27
CA SER A 137 -18.34 -2.30 0.02
C SER A 137 -17.43 -2.52 -1.20
N TYR A 138 -16.22 -1.98 -1.18
CA TYR A 138 -15.23 -2.17 -2.24
C TYR A 138 -14.65 -3.59 -2.28
N SER A 139 -14.43 -4.21 -1.13
CA SER A 139 -14.03 -5.63 -1.05
C SER A 139 -15.09 -6.55 -1.65
N ILE A 140 -16.37 -6.26 -1.41
CA ILE A 140 -17.49 -7.00 -2.01
C ILE A 140 -17.53 -6.80 -3.52
N LEU A 141 -17.31 -5.58 -4.02
CA LEU A 141 -17.26 -5.29 -5.45
C LEU A 141 -16.12 -6.03 -6.16
N ASN A 142 -14.93 -6.11 -5.53
CA ASN A 142 -13.80 -6.88 -6.08
C ASN A 142 -14.08 -8.39 -6.09
N GLN A 143 -14.78 -8.93 -5.09
CA GLN A 143 -15.19 -10.34 -5.09
C GLN A 143 -16.21 -10.62 -6.20
N LEU A 144 -17.11 -9.69 -6.48
CA LEU A 144 -18.07 -9.82 -7.57
C LEU A 144 -17.39 -9.73 -8.95
N GLN A 145 -16.44 -8.80 -9.14
CA GLN A 145 -15.68 -8.70 -10.39
C GLN A 145 -14.75 -9.90 -10.64
N SER A 146 -14.24 -10.54 -9.59
CA SER A 146 -13.44 -11.76 -9.74
C SER A 146 -14.32 -12.98 -10.07
N ALA A 147 -15.59 -12.98 -9.70
CA ALA A 147 -16.55 -14.03 -10.03
C ALA A 147 -17.06 -13.95 -11.50
N ASP A 148 -17.14 -12.73 -12.06
CA ASP A 148 -17.59 -12.53 -13.45
C ASP A 148 -16.49 -12.74 -14.50
N ASN A 149 -15.23 -12.93 -14.10
CA ASN A 149 -14.10 -13.22 -14.99
C ASN A 149 -13.81 -14.73 -15.14
N ILE A 150 -14.73 -15.61 -14.74
CA ILE A 150 -14.68 -17.06 -15.01
C ILE A 150 -15.71 -17.36 -16.09
N VAL A 151 -15.46 -16.90 -17.32
CA VAL A 151 -16.03 -17.44 -18.54
C VAL A 151 -14.96 -17.37 -19.64
#